data_63f2587200b202d3b5fbf40435a85b7f
#
_entry.id   63f2587200b202d3b5fbf40435a85b7f
#
_cell.length_a   1.000
_cell.length_b   1.000
_cell.length_c   1.000
_cell.angle_alpha   90.00
_cell.angle_beta   90.00
_cell.angle_gamma   90.00
#
_symmetry.space_group_name_H-M   'P 1'
#
loop_
_entity.id
_entity.type
_entity.pdbx_description
1 polymer ?
#
loop_
_entity_poly.entity_id
_entity_poly.type
_entity_poly.pdbx_seq_one_letter_code
_entity_poly.pdbx_strand_id
1 'polypeptide(L)'
;MIIYSKLEINRIKDFWELLNRLDTETDYMMYEPNERKAKTTVQELKLDIQDNVIQGFDFLQVATENDKIVGYIRAERGKFERNFHTAYIVIGILKKYRGKGIGTTFFNNLDLWAKTNNIVRLELTVECCNNTAKNLYEKNGFKIEGIRKKSMFVA
;
A
#
# COMPACT_ATOMS: atom_id res chain seq x y z
N MET A 1 -8.73 9.77 17.04
CA MET A 1 -9.43 8.59 16.47
C MET A 1 -9.01 8.40 15.02
N ILE A 2 -8.68 7.20 14.62
CA ILE A 2 -8.29 6.89 13.24
C ILE A 2 -9.55 6.61 12.42
N ILE A 3 -9.66 7.25 11.27
CA ILE A 3 -10.76 7.05 10.32
C ILE A 3 -10.21 6.37 9.06
N TYR A 4 -10.90 5.33 8.60
CA TYR A 4 -10.53 4.57 7.40
C TYR A 4 -11.52 4.89 6.30
N SER A 5 -11.02 5.33 5.14
CA SER A 5 -11.90 5.76 4.05
C SER A 5 -11.22 5.60 2.69
N LYS A 6 -12.03 5.70 1.63
CA LYS A 6 -11.49 5.82 0.28
C LYS A 6 -10.80 7.18 0.13
N LEU A 7 -9.79 7.24 -0.72
CA LEU A 7 -9.15 8.51 -1.05
C LEU A 7 -10.03 9.31 -1.99
N GLU A 8 -10.44 10.51 -1.57
CA GLU A 8 -11.09 11.45 -2.47
C GLU A 8 -10.05 12.12 -3.36
N ILE A 9 -10.35 12.29 -4.65
CA ILE A 9 -9.38 12.77 -5.62
C ILE A 9 -8.89 14.19 -5.33
N ASN A 10 -9.71 15.01 -4.66
CA ASN A 10 -9.30 16.35 -4.27
C ASN A 10 -8.23 16.36 -3.16
N ARG A 11 -7.93 15.20 -2.57
CA ARG A 11 -6.87 15.03 -1.57
C ARG A 11 -5.63 14.36 -2.14
N ILE A 12 -5.48 14.32 -3.46
CA ILE A 12 -4.35 13.64 -4.09
C ILE A 12 -3.00 14.25 -3.68
N LYS A 13 -2.96 15.55 -3.43
CA LYS A 13 -1.74 16.23 -2.98
C LYS A 13 -1.32 15.75 -1.60
N ASP A 14 -2.28 15.58 -0.68
CA ASP A 14 -2.01 15.07 0.66
C ASP A 14 -1.49 13.63 0.59
N PHE A 15 -2.05 12.82 -0.30
CA PHE A 15 -1.59 11.46 -0.53
C PHE A 15 -0.17 11.43 -1.12
N TRP A 16 0.10 12.31 -2.08
CA TRP A 16 1.45 12.48 -2.64
C TRP A 16 2.47 12.82 -1.56
N GLU A 17 2.13 13.73 -0.67
CA GLU A 17 2.99 14.11 0.45
C GLU A 17 3.23 12.94 1.41
N LEU A 18 2.19 12.15 1.69
CA LEU A 18 2.34 10.92 2.48
C LEU A 18 3.34 9.96 1.86
N LEU A 19 3.22 9.70 0.56
CA LEU A 19 4.12 8.77 -0.15
C LEU A 19 5.57 9.24 -0.08
N ASN A 20 5.81 10.53 -0.32
CA ASN A 20 7.16 11.09 -0.23
C ASN A 20 7.72 11.01 1.19
N ARG A 21 6.90 11.23 2.19
CA ARG A 21 7.33 11.11 3.58
C ARG A 21 7.67 9.68 3.96
N LEU A 22 6.87 8.72 3.51
CA LEU A 22 7.17 7.30 3.74
C LEU A 22 8.51 6.91 3.13
N ASP A 23 8.85 7.42 1.96
CA ASP A 23 10.14 7.16 1.32
C ASP A 23 11.32 7.64 2.17
N THR A 24 11.14 8.66 3.01
CA THR A 24 12.18 9.18 3.91
C THR A 24 12.24 8.46 5.26
N GLU A 25 11.17 7.79 5.67
CA GLU A 25 11.09 7.17 7.00
C GLU A 25 11.66 5.77 7.06
N THR A 26 11.91 5.11 5.91
CA THR A 26 12.36 3.73 5.87
C THR A 26 13.12 3.44 4.57
N ASP A 27 14.04 2.47 4.63
CA ASP A 27 14.73 1.94 3.45
C ASP A 27 13.89 0.84 2.74
N TYR A 28 12.72 0.54 3.25
CA TYR A 28 11.90 -0.57 2.74
C TYR A 28 10.89 -0.16 1.67
N MET A 29 10.81 1.13 1.34
CA MET A 29 9.98 1.61 0.24
C MET A 29 10.74 1.46 -1.09
N MET A 30 10.01 1.36 -2.20
CA MET A 30 10.60 1.17 -3.52
C MET A 30 11.51 2.33 -3.93
N TYR A 31 11.10 3.56 -3.60
CA TYR A 31 11.88 4.75 -3.94
C TYR A 31 12.85 5.14 -2.82
N GLU A 32 14.05 5.57 -3.20
CA GLU A 32 14.97 6.28 -2.31
C GLU A 32 14.36 7.63 -1.88
N PRO A 33 14.81 8.21 -0.77
CA PRO A 33 14.37 9.56 -0.39
C PRO A 33 14.52 10.57 -1.54
N ASN A 34 13.45 11.32 -1.82
CA ASN A 34 13.37 12.31 -2.90
C ASN A 34 13.37 11.74 -4.33
N GLU A 35 13.56 10.46 -4.52
CA GLU A 35 13.54 9.84 -5.86
C GLU A 35 12.17 9.98 -6.51
N ARG A 36 11.10 9.78 -5.74
CA ARG A 36 9.73 9.89 -6.25
C ARG A 36 9.47 11.28 -6.83
N LYS A 37 9.90 12.33 -6.14
CA LYS A 37 9.75 13.71 -6.61
C LYS A 37 10.56 14.00 -7.87
N ALA A 38 11.71 13.33 -8.03
CA ALA A 38 12.58 13.52 -9.17
C ALA A 38 12.08 12.80 -10.43
N LYS A 39 11.40 11.66 -10.27
CA LYS A 39 11.01 10.78 -11.38
C LYS A 39 9.54 10.80 -11.71
N THR A 40 8.69 11.24 -10.79
CA THR A 40 7.23 11.23 -10.98
C THR A 40 6.63 12.58 -10.58
N THR A 41 5.36 12.77 -10.88
CA THR A 41 4.64 13.99 -10.55
C THR A 41 3.33 13.68 -9.84
N VAL A 42 2.80 14.68 -9.12
CA VAL A 42 1.48 14.56 -8.49
C VAL A 42 0.38 14.33 -9.53
N GLN A 43 0.55 14.88 -10.74
CA GLN A 43 -0.42 14.70 -11.82
C GLN A 43 -0.44 13.26 -12.32
N GLU A 44 0.73 12.62 -12.44
CA GLU A 44 0.82 11.19 -12.79
C GLU A 44 0.14 10.32 -11.74
N LEU A 45 0.34 10.62 -10.46
CA LEU A 45 -0.34 9.92 -9.38
C LEU A 45 -1.85 10.09 -9.46
N LYS A 46 -2.32 11.30 -9.74
CA LYS A 46 -3.75 11.58 -9.90
C LYS A 46 -4.36 10.75 -11.02
N LEU A 47 -3.69 10.68 -12.18
CA LEU A 47 -4.16 9.87 -13.30
C LEU A 47 -4.20 8.38 -12.96
N ASP A 48 -3.17 7.87 -12.29
CA ASP A 48 -3.13 6.48 -11.83
C ASP A 48 -4.33 6.16 -10.93
N ILE A 49 -4.59 6.99 -9.92
CA ILE A 49 -5.70 6.77 -8.99
C ILE A 49 -7.05 6.88 -9.71
N GLN A 50 -7.21 7.85 -10.60
CA GLN A 50 -8.45 7.98 -11.37
C GLN A 50 -8.71 6.76 -12.25
N ASP A 51 -7.69 6.29 -12.96
CA ASP A 51 -7.83 5.22 -13.93
C ASP A 51 -7.94 3.84 -13.29
N ASN A 52 -7.17 3.58 -12.25
CA ASN A 52 -7.04 2.24 -11.67
C ASN A 52 -7.86 2.02 -10.41
N VAL A 53 -8.16 3.06 -9.66
CA VAL A 53 -8.94 2.96 -8.41
C VAL A 53 -10.36 3.44 -8.62
N ILE A 54 -10.56 4.69 -9.04
CA ILE A 54 -11.89 5.28 -9.13
C ILE A 54 -12.70 4.69 -10.27
N GLN A 55 -12.10 4.59 -11.46
CA GLN A 55 -12.73 4.01 -12.65
C GLN A 55 -12.33 2.56 -12.91
N GLY A 56 -11.39 2.03 -12.14
CA GLY A 56 -10.84 0.71 -12.31
C GLY A 56 -11.25 -0.25 -11.21
N PHE A 57 -10.41 -1.27 -10.99
CA PHE A 57 -10.71 -2.39 -10.11
C PHE A 57 -9.77 -2.52 -8.93
N ASP A 58 -8.84 -1.58 -8.75
CA ASP A 58 -7.92 -1.60 -7.61
C ASP A 58 -8.65 -1.15 -6.34
N PHE A 59 -8.17 -1.66 -5.22
CA PHE A 59 -8.59 -1.21 -3.89
C PHE A 59 -7.58 -0.19 -3.36
N LEU A 60 -8.08 0.88 -2.76
CA LEU A 60 -7.24 1.85 -2.05
C LEU A 60 -7.99 2.38 -0.84
N GLN A 61 -7.38 2.28 0.32
CA GLN A 61 -7.92 2.83 1.55
C GLN A 61 -6.85 3.65 2.26
N VAL A 62 -7.24 4.77 2.82
CA VAL A 62 -6.36 5.63 3.62
C VAL A 62 -6.83 5.66 5.06
N ALA A 63 -5.89 5.84 5.98
CA ALA A 63 -6.15 6.08 7.39
C ALA A 63 -5.83 7.53 7.70
N THR A 64 -6.74 8.22 8.38
CA THR A 64 -6.57 9.63 8.75
C THR A 64 -6.73 9.82 10.25
N GLU A 65 -5.96 10.75 10.80
CA GLU A 65 -6.14 11.24 12.16
C GLU A 65 -6.10 12.76 12.14
N ASN A 66 -7.12 13.40 12.71
CA ASN A 66 -7.26 14.85 12.69
C ASN A 66 -7.13 15.42 11.27
N ASP A 67 -7.78 14.76 10.33
CA ASP A 67 -7.80 15.10 8.90
C ASP A 67 -6.45 14.97 8.18
N LYS A 68 -5.45 14.38 8.82
CA LYS A 68 -4.13 14.10 8.20
C LYS A 68 -4.07 12.65 7.77
N ILE A 69 -3.65 12.40 6.54
CA ILE A 69 -3.43 11.03 6.05
C ILE A 69 -2.16 10.47 6.67
N VAL A 70 -2.28 9.38 7.40
CA VAL A 70 -1.17 8.79 8.17
C VAL A 70 -0.78 7.39 7.68
N GLY A 71 -1.54 6.81 6.77
CA GLY A 71 -1.23 5.51 6.21
C GLY A 71 -2.17 5.16 5.07
N TYR A 72 -1.80 4.13 4.31
CA TYR A 72 -2.61 3.63 3.21
C TYR A 72 -2.37 2.15 2.96
N ILE A 73 -3.33 1.50 2.33
CA ILE A 73 -3.17 0.18 1.74
C ILE A 73 -3.77 0.21 0.33
N ARG A 74 -3.04 -0.35 -0.62
CA ARG A 74 -3.50 -0.48 -1.99
C ARG A 74 -3.39 -1.94 -2.42
N ALA A 75 -4.41 -2.43 -3.11
CA ALA A 75 -4.36 -3.74 -3.76
C ALA A 75 -4.52 -3.52 -5.27
N GLU A 76 -3.45 -3.78 -6.00
CA GLU A 76 -3.43 -3.65 -7.46
C GLU A 76 -3.90 -4.97 -8.06
N ARG A 77 -5.09 -4.95 -8.64
CA ARG A 77 -5.69 -6.15 -9.21
C ARG A 77 -5.02 -6.51 -10.52
N GLY A 78 -4.83 -7.81 -10.76
CA GLY A 78 -4.36 -8.31 -12.04
C GLY A 78 -5.26 -7.85 -13.18
N LYS A 79 -4.65 -7.44 -14.31
CA LYS A 79 -5.36 -6.79 -15.43
C LYS A 79 -5.75 -7.72 -16.55
N PHE A 80 -5.37 -8.99 -16.48
CA PHE A 80 -5.66 -10.00 -17.49
C PHE A 80 -6.61 -11.05 -16.94
N GLU A 81 -7.37 -11.71 -17.80
CA GLU A 81 -8.32 -12.73 -17.37
C GLU A 81 -7.69 -13.80 -16.46
N ARG A 82 -6.47 -14.23 -16.80
CA ARG A 82 -5.78 -15.29 -16.06
C ARG A 82 -5.29 -14.87 -14.68
N ASN A 83 -5.17 -13.57 -14.40
CA ASN A 83 -4.73 -13.10 -13.09
C ASN A 83 -5.72 -12.12 -12.44
N PHE A 84 -6.93 -11.98 -12.99
CA PHE A 84 -7.95 -11.08 -12.45
C PHE A 84 -8.42 -11.49 -11.05
N HIS A 85 -8.13 -12.71 -10.62
CA HIS A 85 -8.39 -13.24 -9.29
C HIS A 85 -7.28 -12.93 -8.28
N THR A 86 -6.26 -12.19 -8.68
CA THR A 86 -5.11 -11.84 -7.84
C THR A 86 -5.03 -10.34 -7.59
N ALA A 87 -4.40 -9.97 -6.49
CA ALA A 87 -4.06 -8.58 -6.23
C ALA A 87 -2.70 -8.47 -5.52
N TYR A 88 -1.92 -7.47 -5.91
CA TYR A 88 -0.63 -7.17 -5.30
C TYR A 88 -0.80 -6.03 -4.32
N ILE A 89 -0.30 -6.21 -3.10
CA ILE A 89 -0.55 -5.29 -2.00
C ILE A 89 0.65 -4.41 -1.75
N VAL A 90 0.39 -3.12 -1.59
CA VAL A 90 1.34 -2.13 -1.09
C VAL A 90 0.73 -1.48 0.13
N ILE A 91 1.49 -1.37 1.21
CA ILE A 91 1.02 -0.78 2.46
C ILE A 91 2.11 0.12 3.03
N GLY A 92 1.71 1.24 3.58
CA GLY A 92 2.62 2.16 4.26
C GLY A 92 1.91 2.87 5.39
N ILE A 93 2.57 2.94 6.54
CA ILE A 93 2.07 3.62 7.74
C ILE A 93 3.21 4.47 8.29
N LEU A 94 2.95 5.75 8.56
CA LEU A 94 3.94 6.63 9.14
C LEU A 94 4.46 6.03 10.45
N LYS A 95 5.75 6.13 10.67
CA LYS A 95 6.44 5.52 11.82
C LYS A 95 5.77 5.86 13.15
N LYS A 96 5.35 7.11 13.33
CA LYS A 96 4.70 7.61 14.54
C LYS A 96 3.38 6.90 14.83
N TYR A 97 2.75 6.33 13.82
CA TYR A 97 1.43 5.70 13.91
C TYR A 97 1.48 4.17 13.88
N ARG A 98 2.67 3.58 13.88
CA ARG A 98 2.84 2.14 13.95
C ARG A 98 2.53 1.60 15.34
N GLY A 99 2.16 0.33 15.43
CA GLY A 99 1.85 -0.32 16.70
C GLY A 99 0.49 0.05 17.28
N LYS A 100 -0.39 0.68 16.49
CA LYS A 100 -1.72 1.12 16.93
C LYS A 100 -2.86 0.35 16.27
N GLY A 101 -2.55 -0.75 15.59
CA GLY A 101 -3.56 -1.60 14.97
C GLY A 101 -4.03 -1.16 13.60
N ILE A 102 -3.42 -0.12 13.00
CA ILE A 102 -3.82 0.37 11.68
C ILE A 102 -3.61 -0.71 10.61
N GLY A 103 -2.46 -1.38 10.62
CA GLY A 103 -2.17 -2.45 9.67
C GLY A 103 -3.17 -3.59 9.74
N THR A 104 -3.52 -4.02 10.94
CA THR A 104 -4.52 -5.08 11.14
C THR A 104 -5.89 -4.67 10.60
N THR A 105 -6.31 -3.43 10.85
CA THR A 105 -7.57 -2.91 10.31
C THR A 105 -7.55 -2.84 8.79
N PHE A 106 -6.44 -2.40 8.20
CA PHE A 106 -6.27 -2.40 6.75
C PHE A 106 -6.46 -3.80 6.16
N PHE A 107 -5.82 -4.81 6.75
CA PHE A 107 -5.94 -6.18 6.25
C PHE A 107 -7.35 -6.75 6.43
N ASN A 108 -8.04 -6.42 7.52
CA ASN A 108 -9.44 -6.84 7.70
C ASN A 108 -10.33 -6.23 6.61
N ASN A 109 -10.15 -4.95 6.30
CA ASN A 109 -10.91 -4.27 5.26
C ASN A 109 -10.55 -4.80 3.86
N LEU A 110 -9.27 -5.10 3.64
CA LEU A 110 -8.81 -5.73 2.40
C LEU A 110 -9.46 -7.10 2.19
N ASP A 111 -9.56 -7.91 3.24
CA ASP A 111 -10.21 -9.23 3.16
C ASP A 111 -11.67 -9.12 2.74
N LEU A 112 -12.38 -8.14 3.28
CA LEU A 112 -13.78 -7.89 2.89
C LEU A 112 -13.88 -7.52 1.41
N TRP A 113 -13.01 -6.64 0.95
CA TRP A 113 -12.95 -6.28 -0.47
C TRP A 113 -12.64 -7.48 -1.36
N ALA A 114 -11.65 -8.28 -0.96
CA ALA A 114 -11.24 -9.45 -1.72
C ALA A 114 -12.38 -10.46 -1.87
N LYS A 115 -13.09 -10.73 -0.80
CA LYS A 115 -14.24 -11.65 -0.82
C LYS A 115 -15.36 -11.12 -1.70
N THR A 116 -15.67 -9.83 -1.62
CA THR A 116 -16.71 -9.20 -2.41
C THR A 116 -16.37 -9.20 -3.91
N ASN A 117 -15.09 -9.15 -4.26
CA ASN A 117 -14.62 -9.02 -5.64
C ASN A 117 -14.02 -10.32 -6.20
N ASN A 118 -14.22 -11.45 -5.53
CA ASN A 118 -13.76 -12.76 -5.98
C ASN A 118 -12.23 -12.84 -6.16
N ILE A 119 -11.49 -12.16 -5.32
CA ILE A 119 -10.04 -12.26 -5.25
C ILE A 119 -9.70 -13.47 -4.40
N VAL A 120 -8.94 -14.41 -4.95
CA VAL A 120 -8.54 -15.63 -4.24
C VAL A 120 -7.06 -15.68 -3.91
N ARG A 121 -6.27 -14.76 -4.43
CA ARG A 121 -4.84 -14.67 -4.13
C ARG A 121 -4.44 -13.23 -3.87
N LEU A 122 -3.87 -12.99 -2.71
CA LEU A 122 -3.24 -11.71 -2.34
C LEU A 122 -1.75 -11.96 -2.21
N GLU A 123 -0.95 -11.11 -2.82
CA GLU A 123 0.50 -11.26 -2.76
C GLU A 123 1.18 -9.93 -2.44
N LEU A 124 2.33 -10.01 -1.80
CA LEU A 124 3.16 -8.86 -1.49
C LEU A 124 4.62 -9.28 -1.39
N THR A 125 5.50 -8.29 -1.39
CA THR A 125 6.92 -8.52 -1.15
C THR A 125 7.37 -7.72 0.07
N VAL A 126 8.39 -8.21 0.75
CA VAL A 126 8.95 -7.57 1.93
C VAL A 126 10.45 -7.84 2.01
N GLU A 127 11.21 -6.84 2.44
CA GLU A 127 12.63 -7.01 2.70
C GLU A 127 12.85 -8.05 3.81
N CYS A 128 13.83 -8.94 3.63
CA CYS A 128 14.09 -10.05 4.59
C CYS A 128 14.40 -9.55 5.99
N CYS A 129 15.04 -8.37 6.12
CA CYS A 129 15.39 -7.79 7.41
C CYS A 129 14.27 -6.98 8.06
N ASN A 130 13.14 -6.78 7.36
CA ASN A 130 11.99 -6.06 7.91
C ASN A 130 11.10 -6.99 8.74
N ASN A 131 11.55 -7.31 9.94
CA ASN A 131 10.86 -8.28 10.80
C ASN A 131 9.49 -7.79 11.28
N THR A 132 9.34 -6.49 11.51
CA THR A 132 8.06 -5.91 11.93
C THR A 132 6.97 -6.15 10.87
N ALA A 133 7.30 -5.87 9.60
CA ALA A 133 6.36 -6.10 8.50
C ALA A 133 6.09 -7.58 8.28
N LYS A 134 7.14 -8.43 8.32
CA LYS A 134 6.98 -9.88 8.18
C LYS A 134 6.04 -10.45 9.24
N ASN A 135 6.20 -10.02 10.50
CA ASN A 135 5.34 -10.47 11.58
C ASN A 135 3.89 -10.03 11.37
N LEU A 136 3.67 -8.80 10.91
CA LEU A 136 2.33 -8.30 10.59
C LEU A 136 1.69 -9.16 9.49
N TYR A 137 2.42 -9.45 8.43
CA TYR A 137 1.90 -10.22 7.30
C TYR A 137 1.60 -11.67 7.70
N GLU A 138 2.50 -12.33 8.42
CA GLU A 138 2.29 -13.70 8.89
C GLU A 138 1.10 -13.79 9.86
N LYS A 139 0.95 -12.81 10.73
CA LYS A 139 -0.20 -12.71 11.65
C LYS A 139 -1.52 -12.61 10.89
N ASN A 140 -1.51 -12.01 9.73
CA ASN A 140 -2.70 -11.86 8.89
C ASN A 140 -2.83 -12.96 7.83
N GLY A 141 -2.12 -14.07 7.98
CA GLY A 141 -2.31 -15.27 7.17
C GLY A 141 -1.42 -15.40 5.94
N PHE A 142 -0.49 -14.48 5.73
CA PHE A 142 0.45 -14.57 4.62
C PHE A 142 1.52 -15.62 4.89
N LYS A 143 1.88 -16.36 3.86
CA LYS A 143 2.93 -17.39 3.91
C LYS A 143 4.04 -17.03 2.94
N ILE A 144 5.28 -17.32 3.35
CA ILE A 144 6.45 -17.12 2.49
C ILE A 144 6.41 -18.18 1.38
N GLU A 145 6.45 -17.74 0.13
CA GLU A 145 6.52 -18.62 -1.04
C GLU A 145 7.89 -18.64 -1.69
N GLY A 146 8.75 -17.70 -1.35
CA GLY A 146 10.09 -17.66 -1.92
C GLY A 146 10.86 -16.43 -1.50
N ILE A 147 12.15 -16.42 -1.85
CA ILE A 147 13.07 -15.32 -1.59
C ILE A 147 13.65 -14.86 -2.93
N ARG A 148 13.52 -13.55 -3.22
CA ARG A 148 14.10 -12.93 -4.42
C ARG A 148 15.47 -12.37 -4.07
N LYS A 149 16.51 -13.10 -4.49
CA LYS A 149 17.89 -12.68 -4.20
C LYS A 149 18.30 -11.50 -5.05
N LYS A 150 18.96 -10.51 -4.44
CA LYS A 150 19.51 -9.32 -5.10
C LYS A 150 18.50 -8.56 -5.97
N SER A 151 17.21 -8.61 -5.60
CA SER A 151 16.18 -7.93 -6.39
C SER A 151 16.17 -6.42 -6.17
N MET A 152 16.75 -5.93 -5.08
CA MET A 152 16.82 -4.50 -4.76
C MET A 152 18.19 -4.17 -4.17
N PHE A 153 18.65 -2.96 -4.46
CA PHE A 153 19.88 -2.39 -3.90
C PHE A 153 19.53 -1.19 -3.04
N VAL A 154 20.05 -1.19 -1.80
CA VAL A 154 19.90 -0.07 -0.86
C VAL A 154 21.31 0.46 -0.56
N ALA A 155 21.53 1.75 -0.87
CA ALA A 155 22.82 2.39 -0.69
C ALA A 155 23.08 2.75 0.79
#